data_50385d619c0440033747010d03257a14
#
_entry.id   50385d619c0440033747010d03257a14
#
_cell.length_a   1.000
_cell.length_b   1.000
_cell.length_c   1.000
_cell.angle_alpha   90.00
_cell.angle_beta   90.00
_cell.angle_gamma   90.00
#
_symmetry.space_group_name_H-M   'P 1'
#
loop_
_entity.id
_entity.type
_entity.pdbx_description
1 polymer ?
#
loop_
_entity_poly.entity_id
_entity_poly.type
_entity_poly.pdbx_seq_one_letter_code
_entity_poly.pdbx_strand_id
1 'polypeptide(L)'
;MAQARQTSPKRPGYLFLVCPDAQLIRQQAEAFAAQWPAASGTWERFCYWGDEEPPRAFWENLSLTGLLGTQRLVLVRQANQWNAAVWHRLSKALSQPLAGNFPMFCLEVGFEKGKFKVPAWLMKLPCWTFADKQQWIWRSEGVTDRNITRFIQDEAARAGVKLAQETLARFADTVPRSAEVIANEIEKLALACPPGTVATPEHMSTGDWIPEARLFDCVDALMRGQEAAVWREFARISDIENAAFPLLGILALYCRRLWQLSAGESPPIFGASRATLPPLARRLGPAGCAFAIAQVAEAELNIKTGKFSVQQAIEFLLSQLLPLFRPCR
;
A
#
# COMPACT_ATOMS: atom_id res chain seq x y z
N MET A 1 7.30 51.32 10.04
CA MET A 1 7.08 49.86 10.19
C MET A 1 6.73 49.31 8.82
N ALA A 2 7.70 48.68 8.15
CA ALA A 2 7.50 48.09 6.82
C ALA A 2 6.92 46.70 6.99
N GLN A 3 5.66 46.51 6.60
CA GLN A 3 5.07 45.17 6.47
C GLN A 3 5.81 44.41 5.36
N ALA A 4 6.57 43.41 5.75
CA ALA A 4 7.14 42.44 4.81
C ALA A 4 5.97 41.80 4.05
N ARG A 5 5.82 42.13 2.76
CA ARG A 5 4.96 41.42 1.83
C ARG A 5 5.46 39.98 1.77
N GLN A 6 4.77 39.05 2.45
CA GLN A 6 4.91 37.64 2.19
C GLN A 6 4.48 37.42 0.72
N THR A 7 5.45 37.33 -0.17
CA THR A 7 5.20 36.92 -1.54
C THR A 7 4.73 35.47 -1.49
N SER A 8 3.46 35.22 -1.73
CA SER A 8 2.93 33.88 -1.93
C SER A 8 3.81 33.13 -2.91
N PRO A 9 4.25 31.91 -2.65
CA PRO A 9 5.12 31.17 -3.56
C PRO A 9 4.46 31.08 -4.92
N LYS A 10 5.22 31.44 -5.96
CA LYS A 10 4.75 31.40 -7.33
C LYS A 10 4.30 29.98 -7.69
N ARG A 11 3.10 29.83 -8.27
CA ARG A 11 2.55 28.53 -8.68
C ARG A 11 3.54 27.83 -9.62
N PRO A 12 3.84 26.55 -9.37
CA PRO A 12 4.59 25.70 -10.30
C PRO A 12 3.92 25.63 -11.68
N GLY A 13 4.71 25.49 -12.74
CA GLY A 13 4.15 25.21 -14.07
C GLY A 13 3.51 23.84 -14.15
N TYR A 14 4.04 22.88 -13.42
CA TYR A 14 3.54 21.51 -13.23
C TYR A 14 4.11 20.90 -11.95
N LEU A 15 3.57 19.76 -11.52
CA LEU A 15 4.03 19.05 -10.32
C LEU A 15 4.21 17.55 -10.60
N PHE A 16 5.20 16.96 -9.92
CA PHE A 16 5.27 15.53 -9.71
C PHE A 16 4.85 15.21 -8.28
N LEU A 17 3.96 14.24 -8.11
CA LEU A 17 3.54 13.71 -6.82
C LEU A 17 4.00 12.27 -6.72
N VAL A 18 4.97 12.00 -5.84
CA VAL A 18 5.64 10.70 -5.72
C VAL A 18 5.34 10.08 -4.37
N CYS A 19 4.55 9.01 -4.35
CA CYS A 19 4.16 8.31 -3.14
C CYS A 19 3.67 6.90 -3.48
N PRO A 20 3.90 5.89 -2.64
CA PRO A 20 3.30 4.57 -2.82
C PRO A 20 1.78 4.54 -2.55
N ASP A 21 1.26 5.52 -1.82
CA ASP A 21 -0.15 5.58 -1.41
C ASP A 21 -0.93 6.56 -2.29
N ALA A 22 -1.88 6.01 -3.05
CA ALA A 22 -2.73 6.74 -3.99
C ALA A 22 -3.62 7.78 -3.30
N GLN A 23 -4.09 7.48 -2.07
CA GLN A 23 -4.95 8.38 -1.31
C GLN A 23 -4.19 9.62 -0.84
N LEU A 24 -2.95 9.45 -0.38
CA LEU A 24 -2.09 10.59 -0.01
C LEU A 24 -1.77 11.47 -1.22
N ILE A 25 -1.52 10.88 -2.38
CA ILE A 25 -1.35 11.63 -3.63
C ILE A 25 -2.60 12.46 -3.93
N ARG A 26 -3.79 11.86 -3.81
CA ARG A 26 -5.07 12.54 -4.04
C ARG A 26 -5.27 13.70 -3.07
N GLN A 27 -5.06 13.47 -1.77
CA GLN A 27 -5.17 14.52 -0.76
C GLN A 27 -4.20 15.68 -1.04
N GLN A 28 -2.96 15.36 -1.43
CA GLN A 28 -1.96 16.37 -1.75
C GLN A 28 -2.27 17.15 -3.03
N ALA A 29 -2.79 16.47 -4.05
CA ALA A 29 -3.23 17.13 -5.29
C ALA A 29 -4.35 18.15 -5.03
N GLU A 30 -5.33 17.78 -4.18
CA GLU A 30 -6.40 18.68 -3.76
C GLU A 30 -5.84 19.85 -2.93
N ALA A 31 -4.92 19.60 -2.02
CA ALA A 31 -4.26 20.65 -1.24
C ALA A 31 -3.53 21.65 -2.15
N PHE A 32 -2.82 21.19 -3.17
CA PHE A 32 -2.17 22.06 -4.14
C PHE A 32 -3.17 22.81 -5.03
N ALA A 33 -4.26 22.18 -5.45
CA ALA A 33 -5.31 22.85 -6.21
C ALA A 33 -5.98 23.97 -5.40
N ALA A 34 -6.14 23.78 -4.09
CA ALA A 34 -6.66 24.79 -3.17
C ALA A 34 -5.64 25.90 -2.87
N GLN A 35 -4.35 25.55 -2.74
CA GLN A 35 -3.27 26.51 -2.49
C GLN A 35 -3.09 27.48 -3.66
N TRP A 36 -3.28 27.02 -4.88
CA TRP A 36 -3.18 27.83 -6.11
C TRP A 36 -4.49 27.78 -6.90
N PRO A 37 -5.50 28.55 -6.50
CA PRO A 37 -6.77 28.57 -7.20
C PRO A 37 -6.63 29.10 -8.63
N ALA A 38 -7.53 28.67 -9.50
CA ALA A 38 -7.60 29.20 -10.86
C ALA A 38 -7.94 30.72 -10.83
N ALA A 39 -7.49 31.46 -11.82
CA ALA A 39 -7.81 32.88 -11.93
C ALA A 39 -9.32 33.14 -12.08
N SER A 40 -10.07 32.16 -12.64
CA SER A 40 -11.53 32.14 -12.71
C SER A 40 -12.23 31.74 -11.40
N GLY A 41 -11.47 31.45 -10.33
CA GLY A 41 -11.97 30.95 -9.04
C GLY A 41 -12.16 29.43 -8.98
N THR A 42 -12.36 28.75 -10.10
CA THR A 42 -12.58 27.31 -10.17
C THR A 42 -11.73 26.66 -11.25
N TRP A 43 -11.24 25.44 -10.97
CA TRP A 43 -10.51 24.63 -11.93
C TRP A 43 -11.49 23.80 -12.76
N GLU A 44 -11.35 23.83 -14.09
CA GLU A 44 -11.91 22.79 -14.98
C GLU A 44 -11.02 21.54 -14.84
N ARG A 45 -11.56 20.43 -14.31
CA ARG A 45 -10.77 19.26 -13.88
C ARG A 45 -10.80 18.14 -14.89
N PHE A 46 -9.64 17.61 -15.25
CA PHE A 46 -9.47 16.46 -16.10
C PHE A 46 -8.58 15.43 -15.43
N CYS A 47 -9.00 14.17 -15.44
CA CYS A 47 -8.23 13.06 -14.88
C CYS A 47 -7.93 12.03 -15.97
N TYR A 48 -6.66 11.62 -16.07
CA TYR A 48 -6.17 10.61 -17.00
C TYR A 48 -5.41 9.54 -16.23
N TRP A 49 -5.28 8.36 -16.85
CA TRP A 49 -4.63 7.20 -16.25
C TRP A 49 -3.39 6.79 -17.05
N GLY A 50 -2.35 6.38 -16.35
CA GLY A 50 -1.07 6.00 -16.94
C GLY A 50 -1.03 4.61 -17.55
N ASP A 51 -2.01 3.75 -17.25
CA ASP A 51 -2.20 2.44 -17.85
C ASP A 51 -2.78 2.49 -19.27
N GLU A 52 -3.30 3.67 -19.67
CA GLU A 52 -3.80 3.94 -21.01
C GLU A 52 -2.86 4.88 -21.77
N GLU A 53 -2.85 4.77 -23.11
CA GLU A 53 -2.17 5.79 -23.93
C GLU A 53 -2.90 7.13 -23.79
N PRO A 54 -2.14 8.25 -23.63
CA PRO A 54 -2.78 9.56 -23.50
C PRO A 54 -3.58 9.93 -24.77
N PRO A 55 -4.90 10.12 -24.65
CA PRO A 55 -5.77 10.44 -25.77
C PRO A 55 -5.44 11.83 -26.32
N ARG A 56 -5.92 12.13 -27.53
CA ARG A 56 -5.75 13.46 -28.14
C ARG A 56 -6.20 14.59 -27.21
N ALA A 57 -7.31 14.41 -26.54
CA ALA A 57 -7.87 15.37 -25.58
C ALA A 57 -6.90 15.70 -24.42
N PHE A 58 -6.05 14.75 -23.99
CA PHE A 58 -5.01 15.03 -22.99
C PHE A 58 -4.06 16.11 -23.46
N TRP A 59 -3.53 16.01 -24.69
CA TRP A 59 -2.59 16.97 -25.24
C TRP A 59 -3.22 18.35 -25.45
N GLU A 60 -4.49 18.37 -25.87
CA GLU A 60 -5.28 19.59 -26.01
C GLU A 60 -5.50 20.26 -24.64
N ASN A 61 -5.90 19.49 -23.62
CA ASN A 61 -6.13 19.99 -22.27
C ASN A 61 -4.84 20.43 -21.56
N LEU A 62 -3.70 19.90 -21.97
CA LEU A 62 -2.40 20.31 -21.44
C LEU A 62 -1.98 21.70 -21.98
N SER A 63 -2.19 21.97 -23.27
CA SER A 63 -1.60 23.11 -23.99
C SER A 63 -2.56 24.23 -24.32
N LEU A 64 -3.87 23.96 -24.40
CA LEU A 64 -4.87 24.95 -24.80
C LEU A 64 -5.63 25.50 -23.58
N THR A 65 -5.90 26.78 -23.61
CA THR A 65 -6.90 27.39 -22.70
C THR A 65 -8.30 26.96 -23.09
N GLY A 66 -9.20 26.83 -22.10
CA GLY A 66 -10.62 26.65 -22.37
C GLY A 66 -11.25 27.85 -23.13
N LEU A 67 -12.38 27.61 -23.77
CA LEU A 67 -13.25 28.63 -24.32
C LEU A 67 -13.54 29.65 -23.23
N LEU A 68 -13.45 30.80 -23.17
CA LEU A 68 -13.66 31.77 -22.07
C LEU A 68 -12.45 31.92 -21.12
N GLY A 69 -11.27 31.38 -21.48
CA GLY A 69 -10.04 31.53 -20.66
C GLY A 69 -10.05 30.69 -19.39
N THR A 70 -10.89 29.68 -19.27
CA THR A 70 -10.91 28.75 -18.13
C THR A 70 -9.59 28.00 -18.03
N GLN A 71 -9.03 27.95 -16.83
CA GLN A 71 -7.80 27.22 -16.54
C GLN A 71 -8.11 25.77 -16.16
N ARG A 72 -7.26 24.85 -16.60
CA ARG A 72 -7.46 23.41 -16.44
C ARG A 72 -6.50 22.82 -15.43
N LEU A 73 -7.06 22.04 -14.51
CA LEU A 73 -6.30 21.13 -13.65
C LEU A 73 -6.25 19.76 -14.33
N VAL A 74 -5.08 19.35 -14.76
CA VAL A 74 -4.87 18.08 -15.47
C VAL A 74 -4.16 17.12 -14.54
N LEU A 75 -4.89 16.14 -14.00
CA LEU A 75 -4.34 15.11 -13.12
C LEU A 75 -4.05 13.84 -13.91
N VAL A 76 -2.84 13.32 -13.81
CA VAL A 76 -2.47 12.04 -14.41
C VAL A 76 -2.15 11.05 -13.29
N ARG A 77 -3.03 10.05 -13.11
CA ARG A 77 -2.87 8.97 -12.14
C ARG A 77 -1.94 7.89 -12.72
N GLN A 78 -1.17 7.23 -11.87
CA GLN A 78 -0.25 6.16 -12.28
C GLN A 78 0.66 6.54 -13.46
N ALA A 79 1.09 7.78 -13.52
CA ALA A 79 1.90 8.31 -14.63
C ALA A 79 3.23 7.55 -14.82
N ASN A 80 3.69 6.81 -13.80
CA ASN A 80 4.84 5.91 -13.87
C ASN A 80 4.65 4.72 -14.82
N GLN A 81 3.42 4.41 -15.24
CA GLN A 81 3.12 3.33 -16.18
C GLN A 81 3.29 3.76 -17.65
N TRP A 82 3.26 5.05 -17.95
CA TRP A 82 3.53 5.53 -19.30
C TRP A 82 4.95 5.18 -19.75
N ASN A 83 5.06 4.78 -20.99
CA ASN A 83 6.33 4.43 -21.61
C ASN A 83 7.23 5.64 -21.87
N ALA A 84 8.50 5.38 -22.18
CA ALA A 84 9.49 6.42 -22.42
C ALA A 84 9.12 7.36 -23.60
N ALA A 85 8.45 6.87 -24.64
CA ALA A 85 8.07 7.68 -25.80
C ALA A 85 7.05 8.77 -25.42
N VAL A 86 6.03 8.40 -24.63
CA VAL A 86 5.04 9.35 -24.08
C VAL A 86 5.74 10.40 -23.24
N TRP A 87 6.62 9.99 -22.33
CA TRP A 87 7.35 10.92 -21.46
C TRP A 87 8.31 11.84 -22.22
N HIS A 88 8.96 11.37 -23.28
CA HIS A 88 9.79 12.23 -24.13
C HIS A 88 8.94 13.32 -24.83
N ARG A 89 7.77 12.94 -25.36
CA ARG A 89 6.83 13.89 -25.95
C ARG A 89 6.32 14.88 -24.90
N LEU A 90 5.94 14.39 -23.72
CA LEU A 90 5.47 15.20 -22.61
C LEU A 90 6.54 16.18 -22.11
N SER A 91 7.79 15.73 -21.99
CA SER A 91 8.90 16.59 -21.57
C SER A 91 9.11 17.78 -22.52
N LYS A 92 8.90 17.59 -23.84
CA LYS A 92 8.91 18.68 -24.81
C LYS A 92 7.70 19.62 -24.63
N ALA A 93 6.51 19.09 -24.39
CA ALA A 93 5.32 19.90 -24.15
C ALA A 93 5.44 20.74 -22.88
N LEU A 94 5.99 20.18 -21.80
CA LEU A 94 6.19 20.88 -20.53
C LEU A 94 7.26 21.98 -20.57
N SER A 95 8.09 22.02 -21.60
CA SER A 95 9.06 23.12 -21.83
C SER A 95 8.41 24.37 -22.44
N GLN A 96 7.17 24.25 -22.91
CA GLN A 96 6.40 25.36 -23.47
C GLN A 96 5.47 25.99 -22.42
N PRO A 97 5.03 27.23 -22.61
CA PRO A 97 4.01 27.83 -21.74
C PRO A 97 2.72 27.01 -21.75
N LEU A 98 2.20 26.65 -20.58
CA LEU A 98 1.01 25.82 -20.43
C LEU A 98 -0.30 26.61 -20.36
N ALA A 99 -0.32 27.84 -20.86
CA ALA A 99 -1.49 28.70 -20.95
C ALA A 99 -2.28 28.86 -19.62
N GLY A 100 -1.59 28.74 -18.48
CA GLY A 100 -2.20 28.80 -17.15
C GLY A 100 -2.75 27.49 -16.63
N ASN A 101 -2.78 26.42 -17.42
CA ASN A 101 -3.15 25.08 -16.97
C ASN A 101 -2.16 24.55 -15.92
N PHE A 102 -2.64 23.64 -15.09
CA PHE A 102 -1.86 23.08 -13.98
C PHE A 102 -1.84 21.56 -14.01
N PRO A 103 -0.89 20.96 -14.72
CA PRO A 103 -0.76 19.51 -14.74
C PRO A 103 -0.03 18.98 -13.50
N MET A 104 -0.54 17.88 -12.96
CA MET A 104 0.04 17.11 -11.87
C MET A 104 0.19 15.66 -12.29
N PHE A 105 1.41 15.14 -12.18
CA PHE A 105 1.76 13.77 -12.56
C PHE A 105 1.97 12.93 -11.30
N CYS A 106 1.05 11.99 -11.06
CA CYS A 106 1.05 11.11 -9.89
C CYS A 106 1.85 9.85 -10.19
N LEU A 107 2.95 9.63 -9.49
CA LEU A 107 3.78 8.45 -9.57
C LEU A 107 3.51 7.59 -8.34
N GLU A 108 2.70 6.56 -8.51
CA GLU A 108 2.36 5.58 -7.49
C GLU A 108 3.46 4.50 -7.46
N VAL A 109 4.60 4.82 -6.87
CA VAL A 109 5.81 3.98 -6.87
C VAL A 109 6.22 3.60 -5.47
N GLY A 110 6.68 2.35 -5.28
CA GLY A 110 7.14 1.84 -4.00
C GLY A 110 8.31 2.64 -3.43
N PHE A 111 8.41 2.64 -2.11
CA PHE A 111 9.53 3.21 -1.35
C PHE A 111 10.26 2.09 -0.62
N GLU A 112 11.50 1.82 -0.99
CA GLU A 112 12.31 0.76 -0.39
C GLU A 112 13.73 1.24 -0.14
N LYS A 113 14.29 0.85 1.00
CA LYS A 113 15.68 1.19 1.41
C LYS A 113 15.99 2.69 1.32
N GLY A 114 15.01 3.53 1.68
CA GLY A 114 15.16 4.99 1.67
C GLY A 114 15.07 5.63 0.27
N LYS A 115 14.61 4.90 -0.76
CA LYS A 115 14.52 5.41 -2.14
C LYS A 115 13.19 5.06 -2.78
N PHE A 116 12.66 5.99 -3.57
CA PHE A 116 11.51 5.75 -4.44
C PHE A 116 11.92 4.95 -5.68
N LYS A 117 11.08 4.00 -6.07
CA LYS A 117 11.27 3.17 -7.29
C LYS A 117 10.89 3.91 -8.58
N VAL A 118 11.26 5.17 -8.69
CA VAL A 118 11.05 5.94 -9.93
C VAL A 118 11.97 5.39 -11.02
N PRO A 119 11.48 5.15 -12.26
CA PRO A 119 12.31 4.68 -13.35
C PRO A 119 13.51 5.60 -13.62
N ALA A 120 14.71 5.03 -13.70
CA ALA A 120 15.95 5.80 -13.86
C ALA A 120 15.98 6.65 -15.16
N TRP A 121 15.33 6.18 -16.21
CA TRP A 121 15.20 6.93 -17.46
C TRP A 121 14.32 8.17 -17.31
N LEU A 122 13.24 8.10 -16.48
CA LEU A 122 12.35 9.24 -16.22
C LEU A 122 13.10 10.34 -15.46
N MET A 123 13.90 9.97 -14.46
CA MET A 123 14.70 10.90 -13.67
C MET A 123 15.76 11.67 -14.51
N LYS A 124 16.12 11.17 -15.69
CA LYS A 124 17.06 11.82 -16.61
C LYS A 124 16.39 12.79 -17.59
N LEU A 125 15.05 12.82 -17.65
CA LEU A 125 14.34 13.70 -18.57
C LEU A 125 14.44 15.18 -18.15
N PRO A 126 14.50 16.12 -19.11
CA PRO A 126 14.56 17.55 -18.82
C PRO A 126 13.43 18.05 -17.92
N CYS A 127 12.20 17.56 -18.11
CA CYS A 127 11.06 17.94 -17.26
C CYS A 127 11.26 17.52 -15.80
N TRP A 128 11.83 16.32 -15.54
CA TRP A 128 12.11 15.87 -14.19
C TRP A 128 13.23 16.67 -13.55
N THR A 129 14.38 16.81 -14.24
CA THR A 129 15.54 17.53 -13.71
C THR A 129 15.23 19.00 -13.43
N PHE A 130 14.41 19.61 -14.28
CA PHE A 130 13.92 20.97 -14.05
C PHE A 130 12.99 21.04 -12.83
N ALA A 131 12.01 20.13 -12.72
CA ALA A 131 11.11 20.09 -11.58
C ALA A 131 11.85 19.84 -10.27
N ASP A 132 12.85 18.97 -10.27
CA ASP A 132 13.68 18.69 -9.08
C ASP A 132 14.46 19.94 -8.63
N LYS A 133 15.08 20.64 -9.59
CA LYS A 133 15.78 21.91 -9.33
C LYS A 133 14.87 23.02 -8.81
N GLN A 134 13.62 23.06 -9.27
CA GLN A 134 12.60 24.04 -8.86
C GLN A 134 11.82 23.62 -7.60
N GLN A 135 12.10 22.45 -7.04
CA GLN A 135 11.34 21.86 -5.93
C GLN A 135 9.85 21.62 -6.26
N TRP A 136 9.56 21.26 -7.49
CA TRP A 136 8.23 20.93 -7.99
C TRP A 136 7.91 19.42 -7.90
N ILE A 137 8.66 18.70 -7.09
CA ILE A 137 8.44 17.28 -6.84
C ILE A 137 8.09 17.09 -5.36
N TRP A 138 6.84 16.81 -5.10
CA TRP A 138 6.42 16.38 -3.77
C TRP A 138 6.72 14.90 -3.58
N ARG A 139 7.29 14.54 -2.45
CA ARG A 139 7.66 13.17 -2.11
C ARG A 139 7.12 12.81 -0.74
N SER A 140 6.49 11.63 -0.63
CA SER A 140 6.08 11.05 0.65
C SER A 140 6.32 9.55 0.63
N GLU A 141 6.90 9.03 1.70
CA GLU A 141 7.12 7.58 1.86
C GLU A 141 5.83 6.79 2.09
N GLY A 142 4.69 7.49 2.21
CA GLY A 142 3.41 6.90 2.55
C GLY A 142 3.25 6.67 4.05
N VAL A 143 2.32 5.80 4.41
CA VAL A 143 2.13 5.35 5.79
C VAL A 143 3.13 4.23 6.09
N THR A 144 3.96 4.45 7.12
CA THR A 144 5.01 3.54 7.56
C THR A 144 4.90 3.27 9.06
N ASP A 145 5.59 2.26 9.58
CA ASP A 145 5.63 1.97 11.03
C ASP A 145 6.13 3.17 11.87
N ARG A 146 6.92 4.06 11.26
CA ARG A 146 7.47 5.24 11.94
C ARG A 146 6.47 6.37 12.10
N ASN A 147 5.54 6.52 11.15
CA ASN A 147 4.63 7.66 11.10
C ASN A 147 3.16 7.30 11.34
N ILE A 148 2.81 6.00 11.41
CA ILE A 148 1.43 5.53 11.48
C ILE A 148 0.66 6.11 12.67
N THR A 149 1.27 6.15 13.86
CA THR A 149 0.61 6.66 15.07
C THR A 149 0.21 8.13 14.88
N ARG A 150 1.13 8.94 14.35
CA ARG A 150 0.86 10.35 14.06
C ARG A 150 -0.19 10.49 12.96
N PHE A 151 -0.10 9.66 11.92
CA PHE A 151 -1.05 9.69 10.82
C PHE A 151 -2.47 9.38 11.30
N ILE A 152 -2.65 8.37 12.16
CA ILE A 152 -3.94 8.02 12.77
C ILE A 152 -4.46 9.20 13.61
N GLN A 153 -3.61 9.85 14.41
CA GLN A 153 -4.00 11.01 15.20
C GLN A 153 -4.47 12.18 14.32
N ASP A 154 -3.75 12.47 13.24
CA ASP A 154 -4.09 13.55 12.31
C ASP A 154 -5.42 13.26 11.58
N GLU A 155 -5.67 12.01 11.17
CA GLU A 155 -6.95 11.59 10.56
C GLU A 155 -8.11 11.65 11.59
N ALA A 156 -7.89 11.16 12.81
CA ALA A 156 -8.88 11.22 13.87
C ALA A 156 -9.25 12.67 14.21
N ALA A 157 -8.27 13.57 14.27
CA ALA A 157 -8.51 15.01 14.50
C ALA A 157 -9.34 15.63 13.36
N ARG A 158 -9.09 15.26 12.09
CA ARG A 158 -9.89 15.71 10.94
C ARG A 158 -11.32 15.20 11.00
N ALA A 159 -11.52 13.97 11.44
CA ALA A 159 -12.84 13.37 11.61
C ALA A 159 -13.55 13.81 12.90
N GLY A 160 -12.89 14.62 13.74
CA GLY A 160 -13.45 15.08 15.03
C GLY A 160 -13.51 14.00 16.10
N VAL A 161 -12.77 12.89 15.96
CA VAL A 161 -12.72 11.76 16.89
C VAL A 161 -11.56 11.93 17.86
N LYS A 162 -11.83 11.75 19.15
CA LYS A 162 -10.79 11.64 20.19
C LYS A 162 -10.51 10.15 20.44
N LEU A 163 -9.27 9.73 20.33
CA LEU A 163 -8.86 8.35 20.59
C LEU A 163 -8.26 8.20 21.99
N ALA A 164 -8.66 7.18 22.73
CA ALA A 164 -7.92 6.76 23.93
C ALA A 164 -6.53 6.25 23.50
N GLN A 165 -5.54 6.36 24.38
CA GLN A 165 -4.17 5.93 24.07
C GLN A 165 -4.06 4.44 23.74
N GLU A 166 -4.84 3.62 24.46
CA GLU A 166 -4.95 2.17 24.20
C GLU A 166 -5.56 1.89 22.84
N THR A 167 -6.62 2.61 22.46
CA THR A 167 -7.26 2.52 21.14
C THR A 167 -6.27 2.89 20.03
N LEU A 168 -5.53 3.99 20.21
CA LEU A 168 -4.53 4.44 19.27
C LEU A 168 -3.41 3.41 19.09
N ALA A 169 -2.89 2.85 20.18
CA ALA A 169 -1.85 1.83 20.13
C ALA A 169 -2.33 0.57 19.41
N ARG A 170 -3.52 0.06 19.82
CA ARG A 170 -4.13 -1.12 19.18
C ARG A 170 -4.41 -0.90 17.70
N PHE A 171 -4.89 0.30 17.35
CA PHE A 171 -5.17 0.66 15.96
C PHE A 171 -3.88 0.72 15.12
N ALA A 172 -2.82 1.33 15.65
CA ALA A 172 -1.52 1.40 14.98
C ALA A 172 -0.88 0.02 14.78
N ASP A 173 -1.09 -0.91 15.70
CA ASP A 173 -0.55 -2.27 15.60
C ASP A 173 -1.33 -3.14 14.60
N THR A 174 -2.61 -2.87 14.40
CA THR A 174 -3.49 -3.75 13.66
C THR A 174 -3.84 -3.26 12.25
N VAL A 175 -3.95 -1.95 12.02
CA VAL A 175 -4.38 -1.40 10.73
C VAL A 175 -3.33 -1.58 9.63
N PRO A 176 -3.72 -1.91 8.39
CA PRO A 176 -2.81 -1.88 7.24
C PRO A 176 -2.17 -0.51 7.04
N ARG A 177 -0.94 -0.49 6.46
CA ARG A 177 -0.19 0.74 6.16
C ARG A 177 -0.73 1.42 4.90
N SER A 178 -2.04 1.69 4.88
CA SER A 178 -2.78 2.33 3.81
C SER A 178 -3.55 3.52 4.35
N ALA A 179 -3.33 4.69 3.78
CA ALA A 179 -4.02 5.91 4.18
C ALA A 179 -5.53 5.81 3.98
N GLU A 180 -5.96 5.13 2.92
CA GLU A 180 -7.38 4.91 2.62
C GLU A 180 -8.04 4.04 3.69
N VAL A 181 -7.42 2.91 4.05
CA VAL A 181 -7.96 2.01 5.08
C VAL A 181 -8.03 2.73 6.42
N ILE A 182 -6.97 3.45 6.81
CA ILE A 182 -6.95 4.20 8.06
C ILE A 182 -8.06 5.26 8.09
N ALA A 183 -8.23 6.01 7.02
CA ALA A 183 -9.27 7.05 6.93
C ALA A 183 -10.67 6.43 7.06
N ASN A 184 -10.94 5.33 6.35
CA ASN A 184 -12.23 4.63 6.41
C ASN A 184 -12.52 4.06 7.82
N GLU A 185 -11.51 3.50 8.49
CA GLU A 185 -11.68 2.97 9.84
C GLU A 185 -11.90 4.10 10.87
N ILE A 186 -11.23 5.23 10.71
CA ILE A 186 -11.48 6.42 11.54
C ILE A 186 -12.89 6.98 11.30
N GLU A 187 -13.37 6.99 10.06
CA GLU A 187 -14.73 7.41 9.73
C GLU A 187 -15.78 6.47 10.36
N LYS A 188 -15.55 5.16 10.33
CA LYS A 188 -16.41 4.20 11.05
C LYS A 188 -16.42 4.48 12.57
N LEU A 189 -15.26 4.76 13.16
CA LEU A 189 -15.19 5.14 14.57
C LEU A 189 -15.95 6.44 14.84
N ALA A 190 -15.89 7.42 13.96
CA ALA A 190 -16.65 8.67 14.07
C ALA A 190 -18.16 8.43 14.07
N LEU A 191 -18.62 7.45 13.29
CA LEU A 191 -20.05 7.07 13.23
C LEU A 191 -20.48 6.24 14.44
N ALA A 192 -19.59 5.40 14.98
CA ALA A 192 -19.87 4.54 16.13
C ALA A 192 -19.82 5.28 17.47
N CYS A 193 -19.07 6.37 17.56
CA CYS A 193 -18.89 7.11 18.80
C CYS A 193 -19.84 8.30 18.88
N PRO A 194 -20.59 8.49 19.97
CA PRO A 194 -21.35 9.71 20.18
C PRO A 194 -20.45 10.97 20.13
N PRO A 195 -20.95 12.10 19.60
CA PRO A 195 -20.18 13.33 19.55
C PRO A 195 -19.61 13.73 20.92
N GLY A 196 -18.31 14.04 20.96
CA GLY A 196 -17.61 14.47 22.17
C GLY A 196 -17.10 13.34 23.08
N THR A 197 -17.39 12.07 22.78
CA THR A 197 -16.85 10.94 23.52
C THR A 197 -15.45 10.56 23.02
N VAL A 198 -14.72 9.85 23.88
CA VAL A 198 -13.40 9.28 23.52
C VAL A 198 -13.62 7.87 23.00
N ALA A 199 -13.14 7.57 21.82
CA ALA A 199 -13.23 6.23 21.25
C ALA A 199 -12.34 5.26 22.06
N THR A 200 -12.95 4.20 22.58
CA THR A 200 -12.30 3.10 23.29
C THR A 200 -12.13 1.90 22.37
N PRO A 201 -11.32 0.88 22.74
CA PRO A 201 -11.17 -0.34 21.93
C PRO A 201 -12.48 -1.07 21.61
N GLU A 202 -13.51 -0.89 22.44
CA GLU A 202 -14.83 -1.49 22.24
C GLU A 202 -15.60 -0.90 21.06
N HIS A 203 -15.30 0.36 20.70
CA HIS A 203 -15.88 1.02 19.53
C HIS A 203 -15.19 0.63 18.21
N MET A 204 -14.00 0.00 18.30
CA MET A 204 -13.36 -0.52 17.11
C MET A 204 -14.18 -1.68 16.59
N SER A 205 -14.79 -1.52 15.42
CA SER A 205 -15.24 -2.68 14.67
C SER A 205 -14.03 -3.59 14.47
N THR A 206 -14.18 -4.88 14.73
CA THR A 206 -13.21 -5.84 14.23
C THR A 206 -13.34 -5.76 12.72
N GLY A 207 -12.54 -4.88 12.11
CA GLY A 207 -12.56 -4.69 10.67
C GLY A 207 -12.28 -6.02 9.96
N ASP A 208 -12.89 -6.20 8.79
CA ASP A 208 -12.73 -7.39 7.94
C ASP A 208 -11.27 -7.56 7.42
N TRP A 209 -10.35 -6.68 7.83
CA TRP A 209 -8.95 -6.80 7.49
C TRP A 209 -8.19 -7.56 8.57
N ILE A 210 -7.68 -8.69 8.18
CA ILE A 210 -6.78 -9.49 9.01
C ILE A 210 -5.38 -8.94 8.73
N PRO A 211 -4.65 -8.46 9.77
CA PRO A 211 -3.28 -8.04 9.56
C PRO A 211 -2.49 -9.20 8.95
N GLU A 212 -1.89 -9.00 7.78
CA GLU A 212 -0.99 -10.01 7.20
C GLU A 212 0.07 -10.46 8.20
N ALA A 213 0.49 -9.57 9.12
CA ALA A 213 1.39 -9.88 10.21
C ALA A 213 0.93 -11.10 11.04
N ARG A 214 -0.38 -11.21 11.36
CA ARG A 214 -0.89 -12.35 12.13
C ARG A 214 -0.85 -13.67 11.35
N LEU A 215 -1.07 -13.62 10.03
CA LEU A 215 -0.94 -14.81 9.19
C LEU A 215 0.51 -15.27 9.12
N PHE A 216 1.46 -14.32 9.02
CA PHE A 216 2.89 -14.63 9.08
C PHE A 216 3.31 -15.20 10.44
N ASP A 217 2.78 -14.67 11.55
CA ASP A 217 3.06 -15.20 12.89
C ASP A 217 2.60 -16.65 13.05
N CYS A 218 1.41 -16.98 12.53
CA CYS A 218 0.89 -18.35 12.50
C CYS A 218 1.80 -19.27 11.67
N VAL A 219 2.20 -18.83 10.46
CA VAL A 219 3.09 -19.61 9.58
C VAL A 219 4.49 -19.74 10.19
N ASP A 220 5.05 -18.69 10.77
CA ASP A 220 6.35 -18.73 11.44
C ASP A 220 6.34 -19.68 12.66
N ALA A 221 5.27 -19.69 13.45
CA ALA A 221 5.09 -20.64 14.54
C ALA A 221 5.03 -22.09 14.01
N LEU A 222 4.34 -22.32 12.88
CA LEU A 222 4.27 -23.61 12.21
C LEU A 222 5.65 -24.07 11.73
N MET A 223 6.40 -23.19 11.06
CA MET A 223 7.77 -23.51 10.56
C MET A 223 8.74 -23.84 11.69
N ARG A 224 8.52 -23.30 12.90
CA ARG A 224 9.27 -23.65 14.11
C ARG A 224 8.76 -24.89 14.82
N GLY A 225 7.65 -25.47 14.40
CA GLY A 225 7.01 -26.62 15.05
C GLY A 225 6.43 -26.30 16.43
N GLN A 226 6.06 -25.05 16.69
CA GLN A 226 5.53 -24.56 17.96
C GLN A 226 4.02 -24.73 18.01
N GLU A 227 3.52 -25.93 18.24
CA GLU A 227 2.11 -26.29 18.15
C GLU A 227 1.19 -25.35 18.96
N ALA A 228 1.49 -25.11 20.24
CA ALA A 228 0.66 -24.24 21.08
C ALA A 228 0.61 -22.80 20.55
N ALA A 229 1.69 -22.32 19.92
CA ALA A 229 1.73 -21.00 19.30
C ALA A 229 0.89 -20.97 18.01
N VAL A 230 0.96 -22.00 17.18
CA VAL A 230 0.14 -22.12 15.96
C VAL A 230 -1.35 -22.01 16.29
N TRP A 231 -1.83 -22.82 17.23
CA TRP A 231 -3.24 -22.79 17.61
C TRP A 231 -3.67 -21.48 18.26
N ARG A 232 -2.77 -20.85 19.02
CA ARG A 232 -3.02 -19.53 19.61
C ARG A 232 -3.14 -18.44 18.54
N GLU A 233 -2.22 -18.40 17.59
CA GLU A 233 -2.27 -17.39 16.52
C GLU A 233 -3.43 -17.67 15.55
N PHE A 234 -3.73 -18.94 15.27
CA PHE A 234 -4.90 -19.33 14.48
C PHE A 234 -6.22 -18.90 15.15
N ALA A 235 -6.37 -19.13 16.45
CA ALA A 235 -7.56 -18.72 17.20
C ALA A 235 -7.76 -17.19 17.28
N ARG A 236 -6.72 -16.41 17.00
CA ARG A 236 -6.79 -14.95 16.91
C ARG A 236 -7.28 -14.43 15.57
N ILE A 237 -7.37 -15.30 14.57
CA ILE A 237 -7.92 -14.94 13.26
C ILE A 237 -9.44 -14.88 13.40
N SER A 238 -9.99 -13.68 13.52
CA SER A 238 -11.42 -13.46 13.74
C SER A 238 -12.29 -13.79 12.53
N ASP A 239 -11.74 -13.64 11.32
CA ASP A 239 -12.41 -13.89 10.05
C ASP A 239 -11.59 -14.88 9.22
N ILE A 240 -11.80 -16.17 9.47
CA ILE A 240 -11.10 -17.24 8.76
C ILE A 240 -11.58 -17.37 7.31
N GLU A 241 -12.80 -16.98 7.01
CA GLU A 241 -13.36 -17.06 5.66
C GLU A 241 -12.57 -16.19 4.69
N ASN A 242 -12.27 -14.96 5.08
CA ASN A 242 -11.45 -14.04 4.28
C ASN A 242 -9.94 -14.29 4.43
N ALA A 243 -9.49 -14.90 5.52
CA ALA A 243 -8.07 -15.16 5.81
C ALA A 243 -7.53 -16.41 5.12
N ALA A 244 -8.37 -17.37 4.79
CA ALA A 244 -7.94 -18.70 4.36
C ALA A 244 -7.06 -18.69 3.11
N PHE A 245 -7.50 -18.02 2.05
CA PHE A 245 -6.72 -17.97 0.81
C PHE A 245 -5.40 -17.20 0.95
N PRO A 246 -5.34 -16.03 1.61
CA PRO A 246 -4.08 -15.41 2.00
C PRO A 246 -3.16 -16.31 2.80
N LEU A 247 -3.68 -17.02 3.82
CA LEU A 247 -2.91 -17.97 4.63
C LEU A 247 -2.36 -19.13 3.80
N LEU A 248 -3.18 -19.74 2.94
CA LEU A 248 -2.76 -20.77 2.00
C LEU A 248 -1.68 -20.28 1.04
N GLY A 249 -1.80 -19.04 0.55
CA GLY A 249 -0.79 -18.41 -0.32
C GLY A 249 0.57 -18.25 0.38
N ILE A 250 0.57 -17.81 1.65
CA ILE A 250 1.79 -17.70 2.46
C ILE A 250 2.38 -19.09 2.72
N LEU A 251 1.57 -20.06 3.11
CA LEU A 251 2.02 -21.45 3.31
C LEU A 251 2.62 -22.05 2.04
N ALA A 252 1.96 -21.88 0.89
CA ALA A 252 2.46 -22.33 -0.40
C ALA A 252 3.83 -21.72 -0.73
N LEU A 253 4.00 -20.42 -0.46
CA LEU A 253 5.29 -19.73 -0.66
C LEU A 253 6.39 -20.32 0.22
N TYR A 254 6.11 -20.57 1.51
CA TYR A 254 7.08 -21.16 2.44
C TYR A 254 7.41 -22.61 2.07
N CYS A 255 6.42 -23.43 1.73
CA CYS A 255 6.62 -24.79 1.26
C CYS A 255 7.45 -24.85 -0.05
N ARG A 256 7.21 -23.91 -0.99
CA ARG A 256 8.04 -23.78 -2.20
C ARG A 256 9.50 -23.43 -1.85
N ARG A 257 9.74 -22.51 -0.92
CA ARG A 257 11.10 -22.16 -0.47
C ARG A 257 11.80 -23.35 0.19
N LEU A 258 11.10 -24.15 1.01
CA LEU A 258 11.62 -25.37 1.60
C LEU A 258 12.01 -26.38 0.51
N TRP A 259 11.16 -26.57 -0.51
CA TRP A 259 11.46 -27.42 -1.65
C TRP A 259 12.72 -26.95 -2.38
N GLN A 260 12.82 -25.68 -2.72
CA GLN A 260 13.99 -25.09 -3.39
C GLN A 260 15.28 -25.29 -2.57
N LEU A 261 15.23 -25.04 -1.27
CA LEU A 261 16.36 -25.30 -0.37
C LEU A 261 16.74 -26.79 -0.34
N SER A 262 15.76 -27.71 -0.34
CA SER A 262 16.02 -29.15 -0.33
C SER A 262 16.63 -29.65 -1.67
N ALA A 263 16.36 -28.92 -2.76
CA ALA A 263 16.96 -29.14 -4.08
C ALA A 263 18.34 -28.45 -4.25
N GLY A 264 18.86 -27.78 -3.23
CA GLY A 264 20.14 -27.06 -3.30
C GLY A 264 20.06 -25.67 -3.93
N GLU A 265 18.87 -25.16 -4.19
CA GLU A 265 18.67 -23.79 -4.67
C GLU A 265 18.79 -22.77 -3.54
N SER A 266 18.99 -21.50 -3.89
CA SER A 266 19.11 -20.38 -2.95
C SER A 266 17.98 -19.38 -3.14
N PRO A 267 16.75 -19.69 -2.69
CA PRO A 267 15.63 -18.75 -2.80
C PRO A 267 15.84 -17.51 -1.93
N PRO A 268 15.23 -16.37 -2.28
CA PRO A 268 15.29 -15.17 -1.44
C PRO A 268 14.52 -15.41 -0.13
N ILE A 269 15.26 -15.42 1.00
CA ILE A 269 14.71 -15.59 2.35
C ILE A 269 15.05 -14.34 3.16
N PHE A 270 14.07 -13.80 3.87
CA PHE A 270 14.21 -12.57 4.65
C PHE A 270 13.88 -12.79 6.13
N GLY A 271 14.42 -11.93 7.00
CA GLY A 271 14.10 -11.91 8.42
C GLY A 271 14.44 -13.20 9.18
N ALA A 272 13.62 -13.56 10.14
CA ALA A 272 13.80 -14.73 11.02
C ALA A 272 13.79 -16.07 10.27
N SER A 273 13.16 -16.14 9.11
CA SER A 273 13.08 -17.35 8.27
C SER A 273 14.44 -17.80 7.76
N ARG A 274 15.47 -16.92 7.70
CA ARG A 274 16.85 -17.28 7.34
C ARG A 274 17.47 -18.33 8.28
N ALA A 275 17.13 -18.26 9.55
CA ALA A 275 17.63 -19.21 10.54
C ALA A 275 16.78 -20.51 10.58
N THR A 276 15.50 -20.42 10.25
CA THR A 276 14.53 -21.51 10.43
C THR A 276 14.41 -22.43 9.21
N LEU A 277 14.30 -21.85 7.99
CA LEU A 277 13.98 -22.65 6.80
C LEU A 277 15.12 -23.60 6.34
N PRO A 278 16.41 -23.23 6.31
CA PRO A 278 17.45 -24.14 5.82
C PRO A 278 17.60 -25.41 6.66
N PRO A 279 17.63 -25.39 8.01
CA PRO A 279 17.69 -26.62 8.79
C PRO A 279 16.40 -27.45 8.65
N LEU A 280 15.23 -26.80 8.54
CA LEU A 280 13.96 -27.47 8.33
C LEU A 280 13.91 -28.18 6.97
N ALA A 281 14.34 -27.52 5.89
CA ALA A 281 14.39 -28.13 4.54
C ALA A 281 15.30 -29.36 4.49
N ARG A 282 16.47 -29.29 5.12
CA ARG A 282 17.39 -30.45 5.21
C ARG A 282 16.75 -31.61 5.97
N ARG A 283 16.03 -31.34 7.04
CA ARG A 283 15.37 -32.36 7.85
C ARG A 283 14.20 -33.01 7.11
N LEU A 284 13.39 -32.23 6.41
CA LEU A 284 12.23 -32.72 5.65
C LEU A 284 12.64 -33.52 4.42
N GLY A 285 13.72 -33.13 3.79
CA GLY A 285 14.12 -33.65 2.48
C GLY A 285 13.08 -33.37 1.37
N PRO A 286 13.34 -33.83 0.15
CA PRO A 286 12.41 -33.61 -0.98
C PRO A 286 11.02 -34.22 -0.75
N ALA A 287 10.94 -35.40 -0.18
CA ALA A 287 9.66 -36.09 0.06
C ALA A 287 8.78 -35.36 1.06
N GLY A 288 9.33 -34.87 2.19
CA GLY A 288 8.58 -34.11 3.18
C GLY A 288 8.14 -32.74 2.64
N CYS A 289 8.97 -32.08 1.84
CA CYS A 289 8.59 -30.83 1.18
C CYS A 289 7.46 -31.03 0.15
N ALA A 290 7.52 -32.11 -0.66
CA ALA A 290 6.47 -32.44 -1.61
C ALA A 290 5.14 -32.74 -0.90
N PHE A 291 5.20 -33.50 0.20
CA PHE A 291 4.02 -33.75 1.02
C PHE A 291 3.40 -32.46 1.54
N ALA A 292 4.20 -31.53 2.11
CA ALA A 292 3.69 -30.27 2.58
C ALA A 292 3.00 -29.43 1.49
N ILE A 293 3.58 -29.36 0.29
CA ILE A 293 2.98 -28.69 -0.86
C ILE A 293 1.65 -29.34 -1.24
N ALA A 294 1.60 -30.68 -1.29
CA ALA A 294 0.39 -31.42 -1.62
C ALA A 294 -0.73 -31.15 -0.62
N GLN A 295 -0.43 -31.10 0.69
CA GLN A 295 -1.41 -30.81 1.73
C GLN A 295 -2.00 -29.40 1.59
N VAL A 296 -1.18 -28.39 1.25
CA VAL A 296 -1.68 -27.02 1.02
C VAL A 296 -2.60 -26.98 -0.20
N ALA A 297 -2.22 -27.65 -1.30
CA ALA A 297 -3.05 -27.73 -2.51
C ALA A 297 -4.36 -28.49 -2.27
N GLU A 298 -4.33 -29.57 -1.47
CA GLU A 298 -5.51 -30.34 -1.11
C GLU A 298 -6.48 -29.51 -0.25
N ALA A 299 -5.97 -28.74 0.71
CA ALA A 299 -6.79 -27.85 1.52
C ALA A 299 -7.51 -26.81 0.65
N GLU A 300 -6.79 -26.18 -0.29
CA GLU A 300 -7.38 -25.24 -1.24
C GLU A 300 -8.48 -25.90 -2.09
N LEU A 301 -8.24 -27.09 -2.60
CA LEU A 301 -9.21 -27.86 -3.37
C LEU A 301 -10.46 -28.20 -2.54
N ASN A 302 -10.26 -28.64 -1.30
CA ASN A 302 -11.35 -29.02 -0.39
C ASN A 302 -12.26 -27.81 -0.08
N ILE A 303 -11.69 -26.60 0.08
CA ILE A 303 -12.47 -25.36 0.23
C ILE A 303 -13.24 -25.04 -1.06
N LYS A 304 -12.55 -25.02 -2.21
CA LYS A 304 -13.17 -24.65 -3.50
C LYS A 304 -14.27 -25.61 -3.96
N THR A 305 -14.18 -26.87 -3.58
CA THR A 305 -15.19 -27.89 -3.91
C THR A 305 -16.28 -28.01 -2.87
N GLY A 306 -16.18 -27.28 -1.75
CA GLY A 306 -17.14 -27.37 -0.66
C GLY A 306 -17.12 -28.68 0.11
N LYS A 307 -16.05 -29.49 -0.01
CA LYS A 307 -15.91 -30.75 0.70
C LYS A 307 -15.74 -30.55 2.19
N PHE A 308 -15.06 -29.48 2.60
CA PHE A 308 -14.93 -29.01 3.96
C PHE A 308 -15.32 -27.53 4.03
N SER A 309 -15.82 -27.08 5.20
CA SER A 309 -15.88 -25.64 5.47
C SER A 309 -14.46 -25.06 5.49
N VAL A 310 -14.35 -23.75 5.30
CA VAL A 310 -13.06 -23.06 5.32
C VAL A 310 -12.29 -23.34 6.59
N GLN A 311 -12.95 -23.20 7.75
CA GLN A 311 -12.33 -23.46 9.05
C GLN A 311 -11.84 -24.89 9.17
N GLN A 312 -12.69 -25.88 8.82
CA GLN A 312 -12.33 -27.30 8.88
C GLN A 312 -11.13 -27.63 7.99
N ALA A 313 -11.09 -27.07 6.78
CA ALA A 313 -9.99 -27.32 5.85
C ALA A 313 -8.66 -26.80 6.39
N ILE A 314 -8.65 -25.60 6.99
CA ILE A 314 -7.43 -25.02 7.56
C ILE A 314 -7.00 -25.76 8.84
N GLU A 315 -7.93 -26.08 9.74
CA GLU A 315 -7.64 -26.86 10.95
C GLU A 315 -7.06 -28.24 10.58
N PHE A 316 -7.65 -28.92 9.60
CA PHE A 316 -7.14 -30.18 9.10
C PHE A 316 -5.74 -30.03 8.52
N LEU A 317 -5.50 -29.03 7.67
CA LEU A 317 -4.19 -28.72 7.11
C LEU A 317 -3.14 -28.51 8.21
N LEU A 318 -3.42 -27.66 9.18
CA LEU A 318 -2.50 -27.40 10.31
C LEU A 318 -2.20 -28.68 11.09
N SER A 319 -3.22 -29.53 11.32
CA SER A 319 -3.04 -30.81 12.02
C SER A 319 -2.13 -31.79 11.26
N GLN A 320 -2.15 -31.76 9.94
CA GLN A 320 -1.28 -32.59 9.08
C GLN A 320 0.15 -32.05 9.02
N LEU A 321 0.32 -30.72 9.01
CA LEU A 321 1.63 -30.11 8.87
C LEU A 321 2.39 -30.03 10.22
N LEU A 322 1.71 -29.88 11.35
CA LEU A 322 2.34 -29.78 12.67
C LEU A 322 3.28 -30.94 13.00
N PRO A 323 2.89 -32.23 12.86
CA PRO A 323 3.82 -33.35 13.09
C PRO A 323 5.05 -33.33 12.19
N LEU A 324 4.88 -32.89 10.94
CA LEU A 324 5.95 -32.80 9.94
C LEU A 324 7.00 -31.75 10.34
N PHE A 325 6.56 -30.63 10.89
CA PHE A 325 7.43 -29.48 11.22
C PHE A 325 7.97 -29.52 12.67
N ARG A 326 7.51 -30.43 13.53
CA ARG A 326 8.06 -30.58 14.87
C ARG A 326 9.55 -30.89 14.83
N PRO A 327 10.39 -30.25 15.66
CA PRO A 327 11.77 -30.68 15.82
C PRO A 327 11.82 -32.12 16.35
N CYS A 328 12.71 -32.96 15.81
CA CYS A 328 13.00 -34.25 16.42
C CYS A 328 13.52 -34.01 17.85
N ARG A 329 12.92 -34.70 18.81
CA ARG A 329 13.41 -34.69 20.20
C ARG A 329 14.75 -35.41 20.29
#